data_fb16c3b368a5fad0c6215aaf302731a0
#
_entry.id   fb16c3b368a5fad0c6215aaf302731a0
#
_cell.length_a   1.000
_cell.length_b   1.000
_cell.length_c   1.000
_cell.angle_alpha   90.00
_cell.angle_beta   90.00
_cell.angle_gamma   90.00
#
_symmetry.space_group_name_H-M   'P 1'
#
loop_
_entity.id
_entity.type
_entity.pdbx_description
1 polymer ?
#
loop_
_entity_poly.entity_id
_entity_poly.type
_entity_poly.pdbx_seq_one_letter_code
_entity_poly.pdbx_strand_id
1 'polypeptide(L)'
;MFTSQGPTLRELAVQALSSTERGYDLLAPKFDRTPFRTPGHVLDAVVDAVRPLGPFRAGLDICCGTGAGVDALRTLCAQRVTGVDFSAGMLAAARAGAASARDGAAGPVVDWVRADARALPFVSSFDLAVSFGAFGHFRPAERPALFARAHAALRPGGLFVFPVPAPPPVGSKTYWTLWGFDTAMRLRNLLWHPPFVMYYRTFPLPGVLADLDRTGFRTELLPLTGLGALPNGAPRCVLVVARRA
;
A
#
# COMPACT_ATOMS: atom_id res chain seq x y z
N MET A 1 -10.87 -12.70 10.10
CA MET A 1 -11.41 -14.06 9.92
C MET A 1 -11.97 -14.11 8.50
N PHE A 2 -11.68 -15.13 7.71
CA PHE A 2 -12.21 -15.23 6.35
C PHE A 2 -13.72 -15.48 6.41
N THR A 3 -14.46 -14.75 5.58
CA THR A 3 -15.92 -14.92 5.46
C THR A 3 -16.26 -16.13 4.60
N SER A 4 -17.49 -16.65 4.66
CA SER A 4 -17.96 -17.72 3.77
C SER A 4 -17.89 -17.39 2.27
N GLN A 5 -17.83 -16.10 1.95
CA GLN A 5 -17.67 -15.59 0.57
C GLN A 5 -16.20 -15.23 0.24
N GLY A 6 -15.27 -15.40 1.18
CA GLY A 6 -13.84 -15.17 1.00
C GLY A 6 -13.16 -16.33 0.26
N PRO A 7 -11.83 -16.25 0.09
CA PRO A 7 -11.06 -17.34 -0.51
C PRO A 7 -11.06 -18.58 0.38
N THR A 8 -11.15 -19.75 -0.24
CA THR A 8 -11.03 -21.04 0.42
C THR A 8 -9.57 -21.32 0.81
N LEU A 9 -9.34 -22.26 1.73
CA LEU A 9 -7.98 -22.69 2.08
C LEU A 9 -7.20 -23.22 0.87
N ARG A 10 -7.89 -23.90 -0.06
CA ARG A 10 -7.27 -24.38 -1.32
C ARG A 10 -6.82 -23.22 -2.19
N GLU A 11 -7.66 -22.17 -2.35
CA GLU A 11 -7.30 -20.97 -3.13
C GLU A 11 -6.11 -20.24 -2.51
N LEU A 12 -6.08 -20.11 -1.18
CA LEU A 12 -4.94 -19.53 -0.46
C LEU A 12 -3.66 -20.37 -0.61
N ALA A 13 -3.76 -21.68 -0.59
CA ALA A 13 -2.61 -22.56 -0.83
C ALA A 13 -2.08 -22.42 -2.26
N VAL A 14 -2.96 -22.39 -3.26
CA VAL A 14 -2.59 -22.18 -4.67
C VAL A 14 -1.94 -20.79 -4.83
N GLN A 15 -2.50 -19.76 -4.20
CA GLN A 15 -1.92 -18.42 -4.16
C GLN A 15 -0.50 -18.45 -3.57
N ALA A 16 -0.35 -19.02 -2.39
CA ALA A 16 0.94 -19.07 -1.70
C ALA A 16 2.00 -19.89 -2.45
N LEU A 17 1.62 -20.84 -3.31
CA LEU A 17 2.52 -21.64 -4.15
C LEU A 17 2.78 -20.99 -5.53
N SER A 18 2.09 -19.90 -5.88
CA SER A 18 2.28 -19.16 -7.13
C SER A 18 3.38 -18.08 -6.98
N SER A 19 3.67 -17.34 -8.07
CA SER A 19 4.40 -16.06 -7.98
C SER A 19 3.54 -15.01 -7.27
N THR A 20 4.16 -13.95 -6.76
CA THR A 20 3.41 -12.85 -6.14
C THR A 20 2.35 -12.29 -7.10
N GLU A 21 2.71 -12.01 -8.35
CA GLU A 21 1.78 -11.51 -9.37
C GLU A 21 0.62 -12.46 -9.61
N ARG A 22 0.90 -13.72 -9.95
CA ARG A 22 -0.13 -14.74 -10.21
C ARG A 22 -1.02 -15.00 -9.00
N GLY A 23 -0.45 -14.97 -7.80
CA GLY A 23 -1.20 -15.13 -6.56
C GLY A 23 -2.21 -14.02 -6.35
N TYR A 24 -1.84 -12.78 -6.67
CA TYR A 24 -2.77 -11.64 -6.63
C TYR A 24 -3.79 -11.66 -7.76
N ASP A 25 -3.44 -12.08 -8.97
CA ASP A 25 -4.40 -12.28 -10.06
C ASP A 25 -5.49 -13.30 -9.66
N LEU A 26 -5.10 -14.41 -9.03
CA LEU A 26 -6.04 -15.44 -8.57
C LEU A 26 -6.94 -14.94 -7.42
N LEU A 27 -6.40 -14.08 -6.54
CA LEU A 27 -7.11 -13.55 -5.38
C LEU A 27 -8.05 -12.39 -5.73
N ALA A 28 -7.77 -11.65 -6.80
CA ALA A 28 -8.43 -10.41 -7.16
C ALA A 28 -9.98 -10.46 -7.08
N PRO A 29 -10.69 -11.49 -7.56
CA PRO A 29 -12.16 -11.54 -7.48
C PRO A 29 -12.71 -11.58 -6.04
N LYS A 30 -11.90 -12.00 -5.07
CA LYS A 30 -12.27 -12.15 -3.66
C LYS A 30 -11.47 -11.27 -2.71
N PHE A 31 -10.55 -10.44 -3.23
CA PHE A 31 -9.60 -9.66 -2.43
C PHE A 31 -10.30 -8.76 -1.43
N ASP A 32 -11.34 -8.07 -1.81
CA ASP A 32 -12.08 -7.14 -0.93
C ASP A 32 -12.78 -7.82 0.26
N ARG A 33 -12.91 -9.16 0.21
CA ARG A 33 -13.46 -9.98 1.28
C ARG A 33 -12.37 -10.62 2.16
N THR A 34 -11.13 -10.21 1.98
CA THR A 34 -9.99 -10.70 2.75
C THR A 34 -9.58 -9.68 3.82
N PRO A 35 -8.90 -10.13 4.88
CA PRO A 35 -8.29 -9.21 5.85
C PRO A 35 -7.06 -8.47 5.29
N PHE A 36 -6.67 -8.72 4.04
CA PHE A 36 -5.54 -8.06 3.38
C PHE A 36 -5.92 -6.70 2.79
N ARG A 37 -7.21 -6.47 2.56
CA ARG A 37 -7.70 -5.15 2.13
C ARG A 37 -7.53 -4.15 3.28
N THR A 38 -6.97 -2.99 2.97
CA THR A 38 -6.86 -1.90 3.95
C THR A 38 -8.25 -1.50 4.46
N PRO A 39 -8.51 -1.53 5.77
CA PRO A 39 -9.80 -1.17 6.33
C PRO A 39 -10.19 0.27 6.06
N GLY A 40 -11.47 0.55 5.81
CA GLY A 40 -11.98 1.89 5.50
C GLY A 40 -11.59 2.95 6.54
N HIS A 41 -11.71 2.63 7.84
CA HIS A 41 -11.33 3.56 8.91
C HIS A 41 -9.84 3.99 8.88
N VAL A 42 -8.94 3.15 8.32
CA VAL A 42 -7.53 3.52 8.13
C VAL A 42 -7.39 4.48 6.96
N LEU A 43 -8.11 4.23 5.85
CA LEU A 43 -8.15 5.12 4.70
C LEU A 43 -8.72 6.49 5.10
N ASP A 44 -9.83 6.52 5.86
CA ASP A 44 -10.46 7.75 6.34
C ASP A 44 -9.49 8.55 7.22
N ALA A 45 -8.81 7.89 8.17
CA ALA A 45 -7.82 8.55 9.03
C ALA A 45 -6.65 9.14 8.24
N VAL A 46 -6.20 8.48 7.16
CA VAL A 46 -5.16 9.02 6.26
C VAL A 46 -5.71 10.20 5.47
N VAL A 47 -6.92 10.11 4.91
CA VAL A 47 -7.56 11.21 4.18
C VAL A 47 -7.67 12.45 5.07
N ASP A 48 -8.15 12.30 6.30
CA ASP A 48 -8.30 13.42 7.24
C ASP A 48 -6.95 14.08 7.59
N ALA A 49 -5.89 13.27 7.79
CA ALA A 49 -4.55 13.76 8.08
C ALA A 49 -3.88 14.44 6.87
N VAL A 50 -4.18 13.99 5.64
CA VAL A 50 -3.57 14.51 4.41
C VAL A 50 -4.30 15.74 3.87
N ARG A 51 -5.62 15.85 4.07
CA ARG A 51 -6.45 16.94 3.56
C ARG A 51 -5.90 18.34 3.87
N PRO A 52 -5.42 18.67 5.09
CA PRO A 52 -4.83 19.98 5.39
C PRO A 52 -3.51 20.28 4.68
N LEU A 53 -2.85 19.25 4.11
CA LEU A 53 -1.57 19.41 3.42
C LEU A 53 -1.73 19.81 1.94
N GLY A 54 -2.98 19.78 1.42
CA GLY A 54 -3.31 20.17 0.07
C GLY A 54 -3.37 21.70 -0.15
N PRO A 55 -3.88 22.12 -1.31
CA PRO A 55 -4.64 21.36 -2.30
C PRO A 55 -3.77 20.49 -3.21
N PHE A 56 -4.34 19.36 -3.70
CA PHE A 56 -3.69 18.46 -4.66
C PHE A 56 -4.43 18.44 -6.00
N ARG A 57 -3.72 18.39 -7.10
CA ARG A 57 -4.28 18.32 -8.46
C ARG A 57 -4.26 16.89 -8.98
N ALA A 58 -3.14 16.20 -8.82
CA ALA A 58 -2.91 14.85 -9.35
C ALA A 58 -2.39 13.91 -8.26
N GLY A 59 -3.05 12.74 -8.12
CA GLY A 59 -2.72 11.69 -7.15
C GLY A 59 -2.27 10.39 -7.82
N LEU A 60 -1.36 9.66 -7.15
CA LEU A 60 -0.86 8.35 -7.55
C LEU A 60 -1.04 7.36 -6.40
N ASP A 61 -1.73 6.24 -6.64
CA ASP A 61 -1.79 5.10 -5.72
C ASP A 61 -0.83 4.02 -6.20
N ILE A 62 0.23 3.79 -5.43
CA ILE A 62 1.29 2.82 -5.74
C ILE A 62 0.94 1.46 -5.14
N CYS A 63 0.82 0.42 -5.96
CA CYS A 63 0.28 -0.90 -5.62
C CYS A 63 -1.19 -0.79 -5.19
N CYS A 64 -2.01 -0.24 -6.07
CA CYS A 64 -3.39 0.14 -5.78
C CYS A 64 -4.34 -1.04 -5.53
N GLY A 65 -3.96 -2.27 -5.87
CA GLY A 65 -4.81 -3.45 -5.74
C GLY A 65 -6.16 -3.24 -6.42
N THR A 66 -7.25 -3.44 -5.67
CA THR A 66 -8.63 -3.25 -6.13
C THR A 66 -9.12 -1.79 -6.08
N GLY A 67 -8.25 -0.82 -5.78
CA GLY A 67 -8.52 0.62 -5.92
C GLY A 67 -8.97 1.37 -4.67
N ALA A 68 -8.87 0.77 -3.48
CA ALA A 68 -9.29 1.43 -2.24
C ALA A 68 -8.55 2.77 -1.97
N GLY A 69 -7.25 2.83 -2.26
CA GLY A 69 -6.47 4.06 -2.16
C GLY A 69 -6.80 5.07 -3.27
N VAL A 70 -7.18 4.59 -4.46
CA VAL A 70 -7.68 5.45 -5.55
C VAL A 70 -8.96 6.16 -5.11
N ASP A 71 -9.90 5.48 -4.44
CA ASP A 71 -11.12 6.09 -3.92
C ASP A 71 -10.81 7.15 -2.86
N ALA A 72 -9.85 6.90 -1.96
CA ALA A 72 -9.37 7.88 -1.01
C ALA A 72 -8.77 9.12 -1.72
N LEU A 73 -7.92 8.93 -2.73
CA LEU A 73 -7.33 10.01 -3.51
C LEU A 73 -8.35 10.85 -4.29
N ARG A 74 -9.47 10.25 -4.74
CA ARG A 74 -10.55 10.98 -5.42
C ARG A 74 -11.20 12.06 -4.54
N THR A 75 -11.10 11.92 -3.23
CA THR A 75 -11.60 12.93 -2.28
C THR A 75 -10.59 14.05 -1.98
N LEU A 76 -9.33 13.86 -2.37
CA LEU A 76 -8.21 14.77 -2.10
C LEU A 76 -7.71 15.50 -3.35
N CYS A 77 -7.83 14.89 -4.53
CA CYS A 77 -7.25 15.38 -5.78
C CYS A 77 -8.34 15.92 -6.71
N ALA A 78 -8.08 17.10 -7.31
CA ALA A 78 -9.09 17.80 -8.10
C ALA A 78 -9.14 17.38 -9.59
N GLN A 79 -8.05 16.89 -10.18
CA GLN A 79 -7.98 16.71 -11.64
C GLN A 79 -7.82 15.26 -12.07
N ARG A 80 -6.88 14.53 -11.47
CA ARG A 80 -6.52 13.18 -11.91
C ARG A 80 -6.09 12.31 -10.74
N VAL A 81 -6.45 11.03 -10.80
CA VAL A 81 -5.96 9.98 -9.90
C VAL A 81 -5.50 8.81 -10.76
N THR A 82 -4.30 8.31 -10.52
CA THR A 82 -3.75 7.16 -11.22
C THR A 82 -3.50 6.03 -10.23
N GLY A 83 -4.14 4.87 -10.45
CA GLY A 83 -3.84 3.64 -9.74
C GLY A 83 -2.83 2.80 -10.52
N VAL A 84 -1.77 2.36 -9.85
CA VAL A 84 -0.74 1.49 -10.43
C VAL A 84 -0.68 0.18 -9.69
N ASP A 85 -0.74 -0.92 -10.42
CA ASP A 85 -0.49 -2.26 -9.90
C ASP A 85 0.19 -3.13 -10.95
N PHE A 86 0.95 -4.13 -10.53
CA PHE A 86 1.55 -5.08 -11.47
C PHE A 86 0.61 -6.23 -11.83
N SER A 87 -0.38 -6.54 -10.97
CA SER A 87 -1.40 -7.57 -11.19
C SER A 87 -2.48 -7.07 -12.16
N ALA A 88 -2.63 -7.76 -13.28
CA ALA A 88 -3.69 -7.48 -14.24
C ALA A 88 -5.08 -7.78 -13.65
N GLY A 89 -5.19 -8.83 -12.83
CA GLY A 89 -6.43 -9.21 -12.15
C GLY A 89 -6.90 -8.14 -11.17
N MET A 90 -5.99 -7.58 -10.36
CA MET A 90 -6.30 -6.48 -9.44
C MET A 90 -6.81 -5.24 -10.19
N LEU A 91 -6.13 -4.83 -11.25
CA LEU A 91 -6.57 -3.70 -12.08
C LEU A 91 -7.90 -3.95 -12.78
N ALA A 92 -8.19 -5.18 -13.19
CA ALA A 92 -9.51 -5.53 -13.77
C ALA A 92 -10.62 -5.40 -12.72
N ALA A 93 -10.40 -5.90 -11.50
CA ALA A 93 -11.34 -5.74 -10.38
C ALA A 93 -11.54 -4.26 -10.01
N ALA A 94 -10.45 -3.48 -9.95
CA ALA A 94 -10.49 -2.04 -9.67
C ALA A 94 -11.34 -1.28 -10.70
N ARG A 95 -11.13 -1.55 -12.01
CA ARG A 95 -11.93 -0.93 -13.08
C ARG A 95 -13.40 -1.27 -12.98
N ALA A 96 -13.72 -2.53 -12.68
CA ALA A 96 -15.10 -2.98 -12.52
C ALA A 96 -15.78 -2.28 -11.33
N GLY A 97 -15.09 -2.17 -10.18
CA GLY A 97 -15.58 -1.46 -9.00
C GLY A 97 -15.81 0.03 -9.28
N ALA A 98 -14.84 0.70 -9.93
CA ALA A 98 -14.95 2.11 -10.30
C ALA A 98 -16.07 2.39 -11.31
N ALA A 99 -16.35 1.47 -12.24
CA ALA A 99 -17.46 1.60 -13.19
C ALA A 99 -18.82 1.52 -12.49
N SER A 100 -18.95 0.65 -11.48
CA SER A 100 -20.17 0.49 -10.69
C SER A 100 -20.46 1.67 -9.76
N ALA A 101 -19.43 2.42 -9.36
CA ALA A 101 -19.53 3.58 -8.46
C ALA A 101 -19.75 4.92 -9.19
N ARG A 102 -19.86 4.91 -10.54
CA ARG A 102 -20.06 6.12 -11.36
C ARG A 102 -21.53 6.52 -11.43
N ASP A 103 -22.09 6.94 -10.33
CA ASP A 103 -23.36 7.68 -10.32
C ASP A 103 -23.06 9.20 -10.31
N GLY A 104 -22.96 9.78 -11.52
CA GLY A 104 -23.29 11.18 -11.83
C GLY A 104 -22.43 12.31 -11.26
N ALA A 105 -21.45 12.09 -10.38
CA ALA A 105 -20.65 13.15 -9.80
C ALA A 105 -19.41 13.47 -10.65
N ALA A 106 -19.23 14.77 -10.97
CA ALA A 106 -18.01 15.29 -11.56
C ALA A 106 -16.84 15.13 -10.56
N GLY A 107 -15.97 14.16 -10.79
CA GLY A 107 -14.76 13.89 -9.99
C GLY A 107 -13.51 13.91 -10.85
N PRO A 108 -12.33 13.70 -10.27
CA PRO A 108 -11.09 13.59 -11.02
C PRO A 108 -11.13 12.43 -12.03
N VAL A 109 -10.41 12.59 -13.15
CA VAL A 109 -10.19 11.50 -14.10
C VAL A 109 -9.42 10.39 -13.40
N VAL A 110 -9.86 9.14 -13.59
CA VAL A 110 -9.19 7.96 -13.00
C VAL A 110 -8.54 7.14 -14.10
N ASP A 111 -7.22 6.95 -13.99
CA ASP A 111 -6.43 6.10 -14.86
C ASP A 111 -5.91 4.87 -14.10
N TRP A 112 -5.79 3.75 -14.84
CA TRP A 112 -5.26 2.49 -14.31
C TRP A 112 -4.08 2.06 -15.17
N VAL A 113 -2.91 1.94 -14.55
CA VAL A 113 -1.66 1.63 -15.23
C VAL A 113 -1.08 0.33 -14.67
N ARG A 114 -0.77 -0.62 -15.55
CA ARG A 114 -0.05 -1.83 -15.17
C ARG A 114 1.44 -1.56 -15.21
N ALA A 115 2.09 -1.52 -14.04
CA ALA A 115 3.53 -1.34 -13.91
C ALA A 115 4.04 -1.91 -12.59
N ASP A 116 5.34 -2.23 -12.56
CA ASP A 116 6.06 -2.53 -11.33
C ASP A 116 6.37 -1.22 -10.59
N ALA A 117 6.06 -1.17 -9.31
CA ALA A 117 6.34 0.00 -8.46
C ALA A 117 7.84 0.36 -8.41
N ARG A 118 8.73 -0.61 -8.68
CA ARG A 118 10.19 -0.40 -8.77
C ARG A 118 10.63 0.18 -10.13
N ALA A 119 9.70 0.32 -11.08
CA ALA A 119 9.94 0.80 -12.44
C ALA A 119 8.80 1.70 -12.94
N LEU A 120 8.27 2.59 -12.08
CA LEU A 120 7.18 3.51 -12.43
C LEU A 120 7.56 4.37 -13.64
N PRO A 121 6.67 4.48 -14.65
CA PRO A 121 6.94 5.21 -15.88
C PRO A 121 6.60 6.71 -15.78
N PHE A 122 6.71 7.31 -14.58
CA PHE A 122 6.29 8.69 -14.35
C PHE A 122 7.46 9.57 -13.92
N VAL A 123 7.44 10.83 -14.37
CA VAL A 123 8.38 11.86 -13.96
C VAL A 123 7.62 13.15 -13.66
N SER A 124 7.79 13.69 -12.45
CA SER A 124 7.23 14.99 -12.01
C SER A 124 5.75 15.20 -12.41
N SER A 125 4.94 14.18 -12.22
CA SER A 125 3.55 14.14 -12.71
C SER A 125 2.51 14.32 -11.60
N PHE A 126 2.85 14.03 -10.33
CA PHE A 126 1.90 13.98 -9.24
C PHE A 126 2.26 14.93 -8.09
N ASP A 127 1.24 15.43 -7.42
CA ASP A 127 1.38 16.27 -6.22
C ASP A 127 1.34 15.40 -4.95
N LEU A 128 0.62 14.27 -5.02
CA LEU A 128 0.43 13.33 -3.92
C LEU A 128 0.59 11.89 -4.44
N ALA A 129 1.41 11.11 -3.78
CA ALA A 129 1.47 9.66 -3.95
C ALA A 129 1.10 8.97 -2.64
N VAL A 130 0.37 7.87 -2.72
CA VAL A 130 0.02 7.02 -1.56
C VAL A 130 0.38 5.57 -1.83
N SER A 131 0.50 4.76 -0.77
CA SER A 131 0.55 3.32 -0.86
C SER A 131 -0.04 2.70 0.39
N PHE A 132 -0.91 1.71 0.23
CA PHE A 132 -1.61 1.06 1.33
C PHE A 132 -1.36 -0.45 1.31
N GLY A 133 -0.79 -0.98 2.41
CA GLY A 133 -0.65 -2.43 2.62
C GLY A 133 0.36 -3.17 1.74
N ALA A 134 1.10 -2.48 0.86
CA ALA A 134 1.94 -3.12 -0.15
C ALA A 134 3.36 -3.47 0.32
N PHE A 135 3.84 -2.87 1.40
CA PHE A 135 5.27 -2.91 1.73
C PHE A 135 5.80 -4.28 2.17
N GLY A 136 4.92 -5.20 2.54
CA GLY A 136 5.27 -6.61 2.77
C GLY A 136 5.76 -7.34 1.52
N HIS A 137 5.54 -6.78 0.34
CA HIS A 137 5.94 -7.37 -0.95
C HIS A 137 7.31 -6.89 -1.44
N PHE A 138 7.97 -6.01 -0.69
CA PHE A 138 9.31 -5.52 -1.00
C PHE A 138 10.33 -6.04 -0.01
N ARG A 139 11.42 -6.59 -0.54
CA ARG A 139 12.59 -6.92 0.28
C ARG A 139 13.30 -5.63 0.70
N PRO A 140 14.05 -5.62 1.81
CA PRO A 140 14.81 -4.43 2.21
C PRO A 140 15.70 -3.86 1.10
N ALA A 141 16.32 -4.71 0.28
CA ALA A 141 17.17 -4.28 -0.84
C ALA A 141 16.39 -3.63 -2.00
N GLU A 142 15.07 -3.80 -2.08
CA GLU A 142 14.23 -3.25 -3.14
C GLU A 142 13.64 -1.88 -2.78
N ARG A 143 13.61 -1.51 -1.49
CA ARG A 143 13.06 -0.24 -1.00
C ARG A 143 13.70 1.01 -1.61
N PRO A 144 15.05 1.10 -1.77
CA PRO A 144 15.66 2.27 -2.39
C PRO A 144 15.16 2.50 -3.82
N ALA A 145 14.98 1.44 -4.62
CA ALA A 145 14.44 1.54 -5.98
C ALA A 145 12.99 2.02 -5.97
N LEU A 146 12.14 1.45 -5.08
CA LEU A 146 10.75 1.87 -4.90
C LEU A 146 10.67 3.37 -4.55
N PHE A 147 11.44 3.82 -3.56
CA PHE A 147 11.40 5.22 -3.11
C PHE A 147 11.97 6.17 -4.15
N ALA A 148 13.03 5.79 -4.87
CA ALA A 148 13.56 6.59 -5.96
C ALA A 148 12.52 6.78 -7.09
N ARG A 149 11.70 5.75 -7.39
CA ARG A 149 10.64 5.86 -8.39
C ARG A 149 9.46 6.68 -7.89
N ALA A 150 9.06 6.53 -6.64
CA ALA A 150 8.05 7.40 -6.02
C ALA A 150 8.51 8.88 -6.02
N HIS A 151 9.77 9.12 -5.66
CA HIS A 151 10.39 10.45 -5.73
C HIS A 151 10.37 11.04 -7.14
N ALA A 152 10.81 10.28 -8.15
CA ALA A 152 10.82 10.73 -9.54
C ALA A 152 9.40 11.03 -10.07
N ALA A 153 8.39 10.27 -9.67
CA ALA A 153 7.01 10.46 -10.08
C ALA A 153 6.36 11.73 -9.52
N LEU A 154 6.79 12.18 -8.35
CA LEU A 154 6.27 13.39 -7.71
C LEU A 154 6.86 14.65 -8.34
N ARG A 155 6.14 15.76 -8.29
CA ARG A 155 6.64 17.11 -8.56
C ARG A 155 7.51 17.60 -7.40
N PRO A 156 8.40 18.58 -7.59
CA PRO A 156 9.05 19.27 -6.46
C PRO A 156 8.01 19.74 -5.44
N GLY A 157 8.25 19.50 -4.16
CA GLY A 157 7.30 19.77 -3.09
C GLY A 157 6.16 18.75 -2.93
N GLY A 158 6.00 17.79 -3.86
CA GLY A 158 5.01 16.73 -3.79
C GLY A 158 5.22 15.76 -2.62
N LEU A 159 4.18 15.08 -2.19
CA LEU A 159 4.16 14.23 -1.01
C LEU A 159 4.02 12.75 -1.40
N PHE A 160 4.81 11.88 -0.78
CA PHE A 160 4.56 10.45 -0.72
C PHE A 160 4.13 10.09 0.71
N VAL A 161 2.91 9.56 0.87
CA VAL A 161 2.35 9.27 2.20
C VAL A 161 1.89 7.83 2.30
N PHE A 162 2.12 7.22 3.46
CA PHE A 162 1.67 5.87 3.76
C PHE A 162 1.58 5.63 5.28
N PRO A 163 0.58 4.88 5.75
CA PRO A 163 0.44 4.54 7.16
C PRO A 163 1.41 3.42 7.54
N VAL A 164 2.01 3.55 8.71
CA VAL A 164 2.87 2.51 9.32
C VAL A 164 2.30 2.16 10.70
N PRO A 165 1.76 0.96 10.87
CA PRO A 165 1.29 0.51 12.18
C PRO A 165 2.46 0.32 13.14
N ALA A 166 2.21 0.57 14.43
CA ALA A 166 3.17 0.26 15.48
C ALA A 166 3.50 -1.25 15.47
N PRO A 167 4.77 -1.63 15.63
CA PRO A 167 5.13 -3.04 15.71
C PRO A 167 4.48 -3.69 16.94
N PRO A 168 4.07 -4.96 16.84
CA PRO A 168 3.53 -5.66 17.99
C PRO A 168 4.58 -5.78 19.10
N PRO A 169 4.19 -5.69 20.37
CA PRO A 169 5.11 -5.86 21.50
C PRO A 169 5.90 -7.17 21.39
N VAL A 170 7.20 -7.10 21.64
CA VAL A 170 8.08 -8.28 21.64
C VAL A 170 7.55 -9.30 22.66
N GLY A 171 7.49 -10.58 22.24
CA GLY A 171 6.95 -11.66 23.06
C GLY A 171 5.43 -11.82 23.02
N SER A 172 4.67 -10.91 22.40
CA SER A 172 3.21 -11.06 22.23
C SER A 172 2.86 -12.19 21.24
N LYS A 173 1.64 -12.72 21.34
CA LYS A 173 1.13 -13.72 20.37
C LYS A 173 1.28 -13.21 18.92
N THR A 174 0.88 -11.96 18.67
CA THR A 174 0.99 -11.33 17.35
C THR A 174 2.43 -11.28 16.87
N TYR A 175 3.38 -10.89 17.76
CA TYR A 175 4.81 -10.87 17.43
C TYR A 175 5.30 -12.24 16.92
N TRP A 176 4.99 -13.31 17.68
CA TRP A 176 5.42 -14.67 17.31
C TRP A 176 4.69 -15.21 16.09
N THR A 177 3.40 -14.85 15.90
CA THR A 177 2.65 -15.22 14.69
C THR A 177 3.27 -14.61 13.44
N LEU A 178 3.58 -13.30 13.45
CA LEU A 178 4.22 -12.64 12.32
C LEU A 178 5.63 -13.16 12.07
N TRP A 179 6.39 -13.46 13.13
CA TRP A 179 7.71 -14.05 13.01
C TRP A 179 7.66 -15.44 12.37
N GLY A 180 6.76 -16.28 12.84
CA GLY A 180 6.56 -17.63 12.29
C GLY A 180 6.11 -17.59 10.83
N PHE A 181 5.18 -16.69 10.49
CA PHE A 181 4.75 -16.50 9.11
C PHE A 181 5.90 -16.07 8.19
N ASP A 182 6.67 -15.05 8.57
CA ASP A 182 7.81 -14.58 7.77
C ASP A 182 8.86 -15.70 7.59
N THR A 183 9.09 -16.51 8.62
CA THR A 183 10.02 -17.65 8.55
C THR A 183 9.52 -18.73 7.59
N ALA A 184 8.23 -19.09 7.69
CA ALA A 184 7.61 -20.06 6.79
C ALA A 184 7.66 -19.60 5.33
N MET A 185 7.35 -18.31 5.07
CA MET A 185 7.40 -17.76 3.72
C MET A 185 8.83 -17.66 3.17
N ARG A 186 9.83 -17.39 4.01
CA ARG A 186 11.25 -17.41 3.59
C ARG A 186 11.70 -18.82 3.24
N LEU A 187 11.36 -19.80 4.07
CA LEU A 187 11.65 -21.21 3.80
C LEU A 187 10.96 -21.69 2.51
N ARG A 188 9.67 -21.35 2.34
CA ARG A 188 8.92 -21.61 1.11
C ARG A 188 9.63 -21.02 -0.11
N ASN A 189 10.07 -19.76 -0.04
CA ASN A 189 10.75 -19.08 -1.15
C ASN A 189 12.17 -19.62 -1.43
N LEU A 190 12.79 -20.27 -0.46
CA LEU A 190 14.05 -20.99 -0.65
C LEU A 190 13.86 -22.33 -1.38
N LEU A 191 12.77 -23.03 -1.05
CA LEU A 191 12.52 -24.40 -1.54
C LEU A 191 11.68 -24.43 -2.81
N TRP A 192 10.95 -23.36 -3.13
CA TRP A 192 9.96 -23.34 -4.21
C TRP A 192 10.03 -22.08 -5.06
N HIS A 193 10.06 -22.27 -6.40
CA HIS A 193 9.98 -21.18 -7.38
C HIS A 193 8.68 -21.26 -8.18
N PRO A 194 8.14 -20.10 -8.62
CA PRO A 194 8.60 -18.73 -8.39
C PRO A 194 8.36 -18.26 -6.95
N PRO A 195 9.10 -17.24 -6.46
CA PRO A 195 8.95 -16.73 -5.10
C PRO A 195 7.61 -15.98 -4.93
N PHE A 196 6.96 -16.19 -3.77
CA PHE A 196 5.85 -15.37 -3.32
C PHE A 196 6.34 -14.48 -2.17
N VAL A 197 6.62 -13.22 -2.48
CA VAL A 197 7.15 -12.28 -1.49
C VAL A 197 5.98 -11.67 -0.73
N MET A 198 5.86 -12.02 0.54
CA MET A 198 4.90 -11.46 1.48
C MET A 198 5.48 -11.60 2.89
N TYR A 199 5.91 -10.49 3.47
CA TYR A 199 6.55 -10.45 4.78
C TYR A 199 6.02 -9.31 5.60
N TYR A 200 5.74 -9.54 6.87
CA TYR A 200 5.18 -8.52 7.77
C TYR A 200 6.26 -7.70 8.51
N ARG A 201 7.52 -8.15 8.52
CA ARG A 201 8.60 -7.56 9.30
C ARG A 201 9.72 -6.94 8.47
N THR A 202 9.50 -6.73 7.19
CA THR A 202 10.52 -6.21 6.26
C THR A 202 10.52 -4.68 6.15
N PHE A 203 9.59 -4.00 6.82
CA PHE A 203 9.41 -2.56 6.71
C PHE A 203 9.56 -1.84 8.09
N PRO A 204 10.69 -2.00 8.79
CA PRO A 204 10.92 -1.32 10.06
C PRO A 204 11.08 0.18 9.84
N LEU A 205 10.30 0.99 10.56
CA LEU A 205 10.22 2.44 10.38
C LEU A 205 11.60 3.14 10.36
N PRO A 206 12.56 2.85 11.26
CA PRO A 206 13.87 3.51 11.22
C PRO A 206 14.63 3.28 9.91
N GLY A 207 14.60 2.04 9.38
CA GLY A 207 15.24 1.70 8.11
C GLY A 207 14.53 2.35 6.91
N VAL A 208 13.21 2.48 6.98
CA VAL A 208 12.39 3.15 5.96
C VAL A 208 12.71 4.64 5.90
N LEU A 209 12.79 5.31 7.05
CA LEU A 209 13.14 6.73 7.13
C LEU A 209 14.55 6.99 6.57
N ALA A 210 15.52 6.13 6.90
CA ALA A 210 16.86 6.22 6.34
C ALA A 210 16.91 6.00 4.82
N ASP A 211 16.08 5.08 4.29
CA ASP A 211 15.99 4.86 2.84
C ASP A 211 15.32 6.05 2.12
N LEU A 212 14.29 6.66 2.71
CA LEU A 212 13.64 7.87 2.19
C LEU A 212 14.60 9.07 2.16
N ASP A 213 15.32 9.30 3.25
CA ASP A 213 16.32 10.37 3.34
C ASP A 213 17.40 10.24 2.25
N ARG A 214 17.94 9.03 2.08
CA ARG A 214 18.93 8.74 1.02
C ARG A 214 18.39 8.94 -0.39
N THR A 215 17.09 8.86 -0.58
CA THR A 215 16.44 9.10 -1.88
C THR A 215 15.98 10.55 -2.08
N GLY A 216 16.32 11.46 -1.16
CA GLY A 216 16.05 12.90 -1.29
C GLY A 216 14.71 13.36 -0.74
N PHE A 217 14.03 12.53 0.06
CA PHE A 217 12.83 12.94 0.76
C PHE A 217 13.16 13.61 2.11
N ARG A 218 12.39 14.64 2.45
CA ARG A 218 12.27 15.13 3.84
C ARG A 218 11.06 14.48 4.48
N THR A 219 11.24 13.83 5.62
CA THR A 219 10.20 13.04 6.25
C THR A 219 9.67 13.67 7.54
N GLU A 220 8.35 13.59 7.71
CA GLU A 220 7.62 13.92 8.94
C GLU A 220 6.72 12.75 9.34
N LEU A 221 6.50 12.56 10.63
CA LEU A 221 5.60 11.53 11.15
C LEU A 221 4.39 12.20 11.81
N LEU A 222 3.21 11.94 11.27
CA LEU A 222 1.95 12.42 11.84
C LEU A 222 1.24 11.27 12.57
N PRO A 223 0.89 11.41 13.86
CA PRO A 223 0.16 10.39 14.59
C PRO A 223 -1.28 10.29 14.04
N LEU A 224 -1.72 9.10 13.65
CA LEU A 224 -3.12 8.84 13.29
C LEU A 224 -3.93 8.57 14.56
N THR A 225 -4.22 9.61 15.31
CA THR A 225 -4.88 9.54 16.64
C THR A 225 -6.25 8.87 16.59
N GLY A 226 -6.99 9.01 15.49
CA GLY A 226 -8.27 8.34 15.25
C GLY A 226 -8.20 6.80 15.27
N LEU A 227 -6.99 6.23 15.13
CA LEU A 227 -6.77 4.78 15.22
C LEU A 227 -6.41 4.31 16.65
N GLY A 228 -6.41 5.22 17.63
CA GLY A 228 -6.16 4.95 19.04
C GLY A 228 -4.69 4.92 19.40
N ALA A 229 -4.43 4.64 20.69
CA ALA A 229 -3.10 4.60 21.28
C ALA A 229 -2.78 3.21 21.88
N LEU A 230 -1.50 2.96 22.04
CA LEU A 230 -0.96 1.83 22.82
C LEU A 230 -1.06 2.15 24.33
N PRO A 231 -0.91 1.13 25.22
CA PRO A 231 -0.95 1.36 26.67
C PRO A 231 0.09 2.37 27.19
N ASN A 232 1.19 2.57 26.48
CA ASN A 232 2.23 3.56 26.80
C ASN A 232 1.96 4.95 26.22
N GLY A 233 0.77 5.20 25.65
CA GLY A 233 0.37 6.46 25.04
C GLY A 233 0.89 6.70 23.60
N ALA A 234 1.76 5.85 23.06
CA ALA A 234 2.22 5.97 21.68
C ALA A 234 1.08 5.67 20.68
N PRO A 235 1.04 6.32 19.51
CA PRO A 235 0.00 6.07 18.51
C PRO A 235 0.09 4.64 17.97
N ARG A 236 -1.06 4.00 17.73
CA ARG A 236 -1.12 2.67 17.11
C ARG A 236 -0.69 2.67 15.65
N CYS A 237 -0.75 3.82 14.99
CA CYS A 237 -0.34 4.01 13.61
C CYS A 237 0.17 5.43 13.42
N VAL A 238 1.25 5.57 12.68
CA VAL A 238 1.76 6.87 12.22
C VAL A 238 1.64 6.96 10.71
N LEU A 239 1.36 8.16 10.20
CA LEU A 239 1.47 8.46 8.79
C LEU A 239 2.88 8.97 8.52
N VAL A 240 3.62 8.32 7.66
CA VAL A 240 4.86 8.85 7.09
C VAL A 240 4.47 9.84 6.01
N VAL A 241 4.91 11.08 6.13
CA VAL A 241 4.78 12.13 5.12
C VAL A 241 6.17 12.43 4.59
N ALA A 242 6.48 11.95 3.39
CA ALA A 242 7.75 12.13 2.73
C ALA A 242 7.60 13.18 1.62
N ARG A 243 8.19 14.36 1.82
CA ARG A 243 8.15 15.48 0.86
C ARG A 243 9.35 15.41 -0.06
N ARG A 244 9.10 15.45 -1.38
CA ARG A 244 10.15 15.65 -2.37
C ARG A 244 10.75 17.06 -2.21
N ALA A 245 12.06 17.13 -1.93
CA ALA A 245 12.80 18.38 -1.86
C ALA A 245 12.90 19.07 -3.22
#